data_806949d412df8648477d8b248ee7dc15
#
_entry.id   806949d412df8648477d8b248ee7dc15
#
_cell.length_a   1.000
_cell.length_b   1.000
_cell.length_c   1.000
_cell.angle_alpha   90.00
_cell.angle_beta   90.00
_cell.angle_gamma   90.00
#
_symmetry.space_group_name_H-M   'P 1'
#
loop_
_entity.id
_entity.type
_entity.pdbx_description
1 polymer ?
#
loop_
_entity_poly.entity_id
_entity_poly.type
_entity_poly.pdbx_seq_one_letter_code
_entity_poly.pdbx_strand_id
1 'polypeptide(L)'
;MGRPYREAIEGLIGVSNSVVFSHGKESGPWGSKITAMAEVARDLKFEVLSVDYRGIDDPQTRVHKLIETLSAPGTSNLYTAPVLVGSSMGGYVSAAAAATLWPRALFLLAPAFYMPGFEQYTPQDVPAPTTIVHGWHDDIVPVENSVRWAREHRATLHVLDSNHRLEDQIPTVCALLREWLKSLP
;
A
#
# COMPACT_ATOMS: atom_id res chain seq x y z
N MET A 1 -15.28 -4.73 -10.85
CA MET A 1 -14.09 -5.59 -10.68
C MET A 1 -14.32 -6.88 -11.43
N GLY A 2 -13.48 -7.17 -12.42
CA GLY A 2 -13.73 -8.26 -13.35
C GLY A 2 -13.50 -9.64 -12.72
N ARG A 3 -14.36 -10.60 -13.07
CA ARG A 3 -14.19 -12.04 -12.76
C ARG A 3 -12.75 -12.56 -12.87
N PRO A 4 -11.92 -12.14 -13.87
CA PRO A 4 -10.58 -12.70 -14.03
C PRO A 4 -9.62 -12.47 -12.86
N TYR A 5 -9.72 -11.34 -12.15
CA TYR A 5 -8.85 -11.07 -11.00
C TYR A 5 -9.18 -11.96 -9.80
N ARG A 6 -10.47 -12.13 -9.51
CA ARG A 6 -10.93 -12.97 -8.41
C ARG A 6 -10.61 -14.45 -8.66
N GLU A 7 -10.83 -14.92 -9.88
CA GLU A 7 -10.50 -16.29 -10.30
C GLU A 7 -8.98 -16.57 -10.27
N ALA A 8 -8.16 -15.56 -10.62
CA ALA A 8 -6.69 -15.68 -10.54
C ALA A 8 -6.20 -15.82 -9.08
N ILE A 9 -6.82 -15.11 -8.12
CA ILE A 9 -6.47 -15.22 -6.69
C ILE A 9 -7.05 -16.50 -6.08
N GLU A 10 -8.29 -16.85 -6.38
CA GLU A 10 -8.94 -18.08 -5.87
C GLU A 10 -8.26 -19.36 -6.38
N GLY A 11 -7.56 -19.30 -7.53
CA GLY A 11 -6.75 -20.39 -8.08
C GLY A 11 -5.35 -20.50 -7.46
N LEU A 12 -4.90 -19.52 -6.67
CA LEU A 12 -3.64 -19.59 -5.94
C LEU A 12 -3.81 -20.48 -4.72
N ILE A 13 -3.20 -21.66 -4.74
CA ILE A 13 -3.13 -22.58 -3.58
C ILE A 13 -2.40 -21.84 -2.44
N GLY A 14 -3.14 -21.43 -1.42
CA GLY A 14 -2.60 -20.85 -0.19
C GLY A 14 -2.41 -19.32 -0.25
N VAL A 15 -3.51 -18.55 -0.38
CA VAL A 15 -3.46 -17.11 -0.10
C VAL A 15 -2.91 -16.88 1.30
N SER A 16 -1.78 -16.19 1.40
CA SER A 16 -1.18 -15.92 2.71
C SER A 16 -1.97 -14.84 3.45
N ASN A 17 -2.19 -15.04 4.75
CA ASN A 17 -2.77 -14.01 5.60
C ASN A 17 -1.66 -13.03 6.04
N SER A 18 -1.14 -12.24 5.10
CA SER A 18 0.01 -11.37 5.33
C SER A 18 -0.24 -9.92 4.90
N VAL A 19 0.34 -9.00 5.67
CA VAL A 19 0.37 -7.56 5.39
C VAL A 19 1.82 -7.12 5.25
N VAL A 20 2.15 -6.51 4.12
CA VAL A 20 3.50 -6.01 3.84
C VAL A 20 3.48 -4.49 3.75
N PHE A 21 4.30 -3.85 4.57
CA PHE A 21 4.40 -2.40 4.67
C PHE A 21 5.57 -1.84 3.85
N SER A 22 5.32 -0.70 3.20
CA SER A 22 6.31 0.11 2.48
C SER A 22 6.30 1.54 3.02
N HIS A 23 7.41 1.95 3.64
CA HIS A 23 7.52 3.28 4.26
C HIS A 23 7.85 4.40 3.27
N GLY A 24 7.58 5.65 3.66
CA GLY A 24 7.90 6.85 2.91
C GLY A 24 9.41 7.13 2.80
N LYS A 25 9.76 8.24 2.10
CA LYS A 25 11.15 8.61 1.88
C LYS A 25 11.86 8.99 3.18
N GLU A 26 11.20 9.81 3.99
CA GLU A 26 11.76 10.41 5.21
C GLU A 26 11.58 9.55 6.48
N SER A 27 11.07 8.32 6.34
CA SER A 27 10.78 7.45 7.48
C SER A 27 11.53 6.12 7.39
N GLY A 28 11.38 5.30 8.40
CA GLY A 28 11.92 3.93 8.40
C GLY A 28 10.80 2.88 8.41
N PRO A 29 11.17 1.60 8.40
CA PRO A 29 10.21 0.50 8.29
C PRO A 29 9.25 0.41 9.48
N TRP A 30 9.61 0.95 10.63
CA TRP A 30 8.81 0.92 11.86
C TRP A 30 8.54 2.32 12.43
N GLY A 31 8.25 3.29 11.55
CA GLY A 31 7.73 4.59 11.98
C GLY A 31 6.37 4.46 12.68
N SER A 32 5.94 5.52 13.40
CA SER A 32 4.74 5.52 14.27
C SER A 32 3.49 4.95 13.61
N LYS A 33 3.17 5.39 12.38
CA LYS A 33 2.01 4.91 11.63
C LYS A 33 2.11 3.41 11.31
N ILE A 34 3.25 2.97 10.79
CA ILE A 34 3.44 1.56 10.41
C ILE A 34 3.37 0.69 11.66
N THR A 35 3.99 1.09 12.76
CA THR A 35 3.94 0.35 14.02
C THR A 35 2.50 0.17 14.48
N ALA A 36 1.71 1.24 14.53
CA ALA A 36 0.30 1.17 14.96
C ALA A 36 -0.55 0.31 14.00
N MET A 37 -0.38 0.46 12.69
CA MET A 37 -1.10 -0.36 11.70
C MET A 37 -0.67 -1.84 11.74
N ALA A 38 0.59 -2.12 12.03
CA ALA A 38 1.09 -3.48 12.18
C ALA A 38 0.50 -4.19 13.40
N GLU A 39 0.26 -3.46 14.49
CA GLU A 39 -0.47 -3.99 15.66
C GLU A 39 -1.90 -4.38 15.28
N VAL A 40 -2.59 -3.52 14.53
CA VAL A 40 -3.94 -3.83 14.01
C VAL A 40 -3.95 -5.12 13.18
N ALA A 41 -2.96 -5.27 12.28
CA ALA A 41 -2.86 -6.46 11.46
C ALA A 41 -2.57 -7.72 12.28
N ARG A 42 -1.65 -7.65 13.26
CA ARG A 42 -1.34 -8.77 14.16
C ARG A 42 -2.53 -9.19 15.02
N ASP A 43 -3.31 -8.23 15.53
CA ASP A 43 -4.54 -8.51 16.26
C ASP A 43 -5.53 -9.34 15.43
N LEU A 44 -5.58 -9.07 14.12
CA LEU A 44 -6.39 -9.81 13.15
C LEU A 44 -5.71 -11.07 12.60
N LYS A 45 -4.57 -11.48 13.20
CA LYS A 45 -3.83 -12.71 12.86
C LYS A 45 -3.19 -12.68 11.47
N PHE A 46 -2.85 -11.48 10.97
CA PHE A 46 -1.99 -11.36 9.80
C PHE A 46 -0.51 -11.46 10.19
N GLU A 47 0.26 -12.17 9.40
CA GLU A 47 1.71 -12.05 9.39
C GLU A 47 2.11 -10.67 8.87
N VAL A 48 3.12 -10.06 9.48
CA VAL A 48 3.50 -8.67 9.18
C VAL A 48 4.96 -8.59 8.79
N LEU A 49 5.21 -7.97 7.63
CA LEU A 49 6.54 -7.58 7.18
C LEU A 49 6.56 -6.07 6.93
N SER A 50 7.63 -5.39 7.31
CA SER A 50 7.91 -4.02 6.85
C SER A 50 9.27 -3.99 6.17
N VAL A 51 9.27 -3.64 4.88
CA VAL A 51 10.50 -3.61 4.07
C VAL A 51 11.30 -2.35 4.38
N ASP A 52 12.58 -2.52 4.63
CA ASP A 52 13.49 -1.40 4.92
C ASP A 52 14.09 -0.83 3.64
N TYR A 53 13.73 0.41 3.30
CA TYR A 53 14.23 1.14 2.15
C TYR A 53 15.21 2.25 2.51
N ARG A 54 15.69 2.32 3.77
CA ARG A 54 16.64 3.36 4.16
C ARG A 54 17.88 3.31 3.29
N GLY A 55 18.36 4.48 2.85
CA GLY A 55 19.47 4.61 1.91
C GLY A 55 19.13 4.34 0.45
N ILE A 56 17.87 4.06 0.10
CA ILE A 56 17.41 3.90 -1.27
C ILE A 56 16.49 5.08 -1.61
N ASP A 57 17.00 6.06 -2.37
CA ASP A 57 16.22 7.24 -2.75
C ASP A 57 15.43 7.04 -4.04
N ASP A 58 15.89 6.18 -4.93
CA ASP A 58 15.24 5.92 -6.21
C ASP A 58 13.98 5.05 -6.03
N PRO A 59 12.80 5.54 -6.47
CA PRO A 59 11.55 4.79 -6.33
C PRO A 59 11.53 3.45 -7.05
N GLN A 60 12.15 3.35 -8.23
CA GLN A 60 12.18 2.11 -9.00
C GLN A 60 13.03 1.04 -8.33
N THR A 61 14.16 1.44 -7.74
CA THR A 61 14.99 0.54 -6.93
C THR A 61 14.22 0.00 -5.73
N ARG A 62 13.36 0.83 -5.09
CA ARG A 62 12.48 0.35 -4.01
C ARG A 62 11.43 -0.64 -4.52
N VAL A 63 10.86 -0.43 -5.71
CA VAL A 63 9.93 -1.37 -6.34
C VAL A 63 10.60 -2.71 -6.57
N HIS A 64 11.80 -2.72 -7.16
CA HIS A 64 12.57 -3.96 -7.37
C HIS A 64 12.86 -4.67 -6.04
N LYS A 65 13.30 -3.93 -5.01
CA LYS A 65 13.56 -4.50 -3.69
C LYS A 65 12.31 -5.15 -3.09
N LEU A 66 11.12 -4.52 -3.21
CA LEU A 66 9.88 -5.11 -2.73
C LEU A 66 9.59 -6.43 -3.44
N ILE A 67 9.67 -6.43 -4.77
CA ILE A 67 9.43 -7.62 -5.60
C ILE A 67 10.42 -8.74 -5.23
N GLU A 68 11.72 -8.44 -5.18
CA GLU A 68 12.76 -9.40 -4.80
C GLU A 68 12.52 -9.98 -3.40
N THR A 69 12.20 -9.12 -2.41
CA THR A 69 11.95 -9.53 -1.02
C THR A 69 10.81 -10.55 -0.94
N LEU A 70 9.72 -10.33 -1.68
CA LEU A 70 8.54 -11.19 -1.60
C LEU A 70 8.64 -12.43 -2.52
N SER A 71 9.49 -12.38 -3.54
CA SER A 71 9.69 -13.48 -4.49
C SER A 71 10.88 -14.38 -4.12
N ALA A 72 11.63 -14.05 -3.08
CA ALA A 72 12.82 -14.81 -2.69
C ALA A 72 12.49 -16.26 -2.31
N PRO A 73 13.35 -17.23 -2.63
CA PRO A 73 13.18 -18.62 -2.19
C PRO A 73 13.03 -18.72 -0.66
N GLY A 74 11.97 -19.38 -0.19
CA GLY A 74 11.64 -19.49 1.23
C GLY A 74 10.71 -18.41 1.78
N THR A 75 10.52 -17.29 1.07
CA THR A 75 9.56 -16.24 1.46
C THR A 75 8.32 -16.22 0.55
N SER A 76 8.43 -16.62 -0.69
CA SER A 76 7.35 -16.57 -1.68
C SER A 76 6.06 -17.28 -1.22
N ASN A 77 6.17 -18.40 -0.50
CA ASN A 77 5.01 -19.13 0.03
C ASN A 77 4.34 -18.39 1.21
N LEU A 78 5.10 -17.56 1.94
CA LEU A 78 4.58 -16.79 3.08
C LEU A 78 3.83 -15.53 2.63
N TYR A 79 4.10 -15.04 1.42
CA TYR A 79 3.56 -13.79 0.89
C TYR A 79 2.84 -13.99 -0.44
N THR A 80 2.15 -15.11 -0.62
CA THR A 80 1.30 -15.35 -1.80
C THR A 80 0.08 -14.42 -1.73
N ALA A 81 -0.08 -13.54 -2.72
CA ALA A 81 -1.12 -12.53 -2.78
C ALA A 81 -1.24 -11.70 -1.49
N PRO A 82 -0.17 -11.04 -1.00
CA PRO A 82 -0.20 -10.29 0.25
C PRO A 82 -1.12 -9.07 0.16
N VAL A 83 -1.53 -8.54 1.30
CA VAL A 83 -2.05 -7.16 1.38
C VAL A 83 -0.86 -6.21 1.40
N LEU A 84 -0.81 -5.24 0.49
CA LEU A 84 0.23 -4.22 0.48
C LEU A 84 -0.29 -2.92 1.12
N VAL A 85 0.47 -2.39 2.08
CA VAL A 85 0.19 -1.12 2.75
C VAL A 85 1.36 -0.18 2.53
N GLY A 86 1.13 0.98 1.91
CA GLY A 86 2.21 1.90 1.58
C GLY A 86 1.91 3.35 1.95
N SER A 87 2.91 4.09 2.39
CA SER A 87 2.79 5.51 2.74
C SER A 87 3.69 6.37 1.87
N SER A 88 3.14 7.44 1.27
CA SER A 88 3.88 8.40 0.44
C SER A 88 4.61 7.69 -0.72
N MET A 89 5.94 7.78 -0.79
CA MET A 89 6.74 7.01 -1.74
C MET A 89 6.51 5.49 -1.61
N GLY A 90 6.29 4.96 -0.39
CA GLY A 90 5.93 3.56 -0.18
C GLY A 90 4.57 3.21 -0.77
N GLY A 91 3.64 4.16 -0.84
CA GLY A 91 2.36 4.00 -1.53
C GLY A 91 2.54 3.84 -3.05
N TYR A 92 3.39 4.68 -3.64
CA TYR A 92 3.82 4.51 -5.04
C TYR A 92 4.46 3.13 -5.26
N VAL A 93 5.42 2.74 -4.41
CA VAL A 93 6.15 1.46 -4.51
C VAL A 93 5.18 0.27 -4.47
N SER A 94 4.23 0.27 -3.52
CA SER A 94 3.22 -0.78 -3.39
C SER A 94 2.32 -0.89 -4.63
N ALA A 95 1.89 0.25 -5.16
CA ALA A 95 1.05 0.29 -6.36
C ALA A 95 1.81 -0.15 -7.62
N ALA A 96 3.07 0.30 -7.78
CA ALA A 96 3.90 -0.06 -8.94
C ALA A 96 4.29 -1.54 -8.95
N ALA A 97 4.47 -2.17 -7.79
CA ALA A 97 4.76 -3.60 -7.70
C ALA A 97 3.52 -4.49 -7.90
N ALA A 98 2.31 -3.92 -7.87
CA ALA A 98 1.06 -4.69 -7.87
C ALA A 98 0.86 -5.56 -9.13
N ALA A 99 1.26 -5.07 -10.31
CA ALA A 99 1.17 -5.82 -11.56
C ALA A 99 2.05 -7.09 -11.56
N THR A 100 3.14 -7.10 -10.78
CA THR A 100 4.04 -8.25 -10.66
C THR A 100 3.66 -9.17 -9.51
N LEU A 101 3.30 -8.58 -8.36
CA LEU A 101 3.08 -9.32 -7.11
C LEU A 101 1.65 -9.85 -6.96
N TRP A 102 0.69 -9.35 -7.74
CA TRP A 102 -0.73 -9.72 -7.66
C TRP A 102 -1.25 -9.71 -6.22
N PRO A 103 -1.13 -8.56 -5.50
CA PRO A 103 -1.57 -8.49 -4.12
C PRO A 103 -3.08 -8.68 -4.01
N ARG A 104 -3.55 -9.22 -2.89
CA ARG A 104 -4.97 -9.36 -2.57
C ARG A 104 -5.68 -8.01 -2.56
N ALA A 105 -5.03 -6.98 -2.03
CA ALA A 105 -5.54 -5.61 -1.98
C ALA A 105 -4.44 -4.61 -1.60
N LEU A 106 -4.69 -3.31 -1.84
CA LEU A 106 -3.81 -2.21 -1.47
C LEU A 106 -4.50 -1.24 -0.51
N PHE A 107 -3.78 -0.82 0.54
CA PHE A 107 -4.17 0.28 1.43
C PHE A 107 -3.07 1.35 1.41
N LEU A 108 -3.36 2.51 0.83
CA LEU A 108 -2.35 3.52 0.53
C LEU A 108 -2.61 4.80 1.31
N LEU A 109 -1.55 5.37 1.90
CA LEU A 109 -1.59 6.60 2.67
C LEU A 109 -0.87 7.71 1.90
N ALA A 110 -1.59 8.75 1.46
CA ALA A 110 -1.05 9.88 0.72
C ALA A 110 -0.02 9.44 -0.35
N PRO A 111 -0.38 8.52 -1.27
CA PRO A 111 0.58 7.92 -2.20
C PRO A 111 1.19 8.98 -3.13
N ALA A 112 2.50 8.89 -3.39
CA ALA A 112 3.25 9.82 -4.21
C ALA A 112 2.95 9.64 -5.72
N PHE A 113 1.67 9.83 -6.11
CA PHE A 113 1.20 9.78 -7.48
C PHE A 113 1.27 11.15 -8.15
N TYR A 114 1.46 11.18 -9.45
CA TYR A 114 1.54 12.39 -10.28
C TYR A 114 2.49 13.48 -9.72
N MET A 115 3.61 13.05 -9.15
CA MET A 115 4.61 13.98 -8.64
C MET A 115 5.22 14.79 -9.79
N PRO A 116 5.48 16.10 -9.61
CA PRO A 116 6.05 16.95 -10.66
C PRO A 116 7.31 16.37 -11.29
N GLY A 117 7.30 16.22 -12.63
CA GLY A 117 8.37 15.62 -13.41
C GLY A 117 8.43 14.08 -13.41
N PHE A 118 7.51 13.44 -12.69
CA PHE A 118 7.41 11.98 -12.57
C PHE A 118 5.99 11.46 -12.87
N GLU A 119 5.12 12.29 -13.41
CA GLU A 119 3.70 11.99 -13.63
C GLU A 119 3.50 10.73 -14.48
N GLN A 120 4.34 10.55 -15.50
CA GLN A 120 4.30 9.40 -16.42
C GLN A 120 4.62 8.06 -15.75
N TYR A 121 5.26 8.09 -14.59
CA TYR A 121 5.59 6.87 -13.83
C TYR A 121 4.50 6.47 -12.83
N THR A 122 3.44 7.28 -12.70
CA THR A 122 2.32 6.93 -11.81
C THR A 122 1.70 5.60 -12.25
N PRO A 123 1.58 4.61 -11.35
CA PRO A 123 1.08 3.29 -11.71
C PRO A 123 -0.34 3.35 -12.30
N GLN A 124 -0.52 2.81 -13.50
CA GLN A 124 -1.80 2.75 -14.20
C GLN A 124 -2.38 1.33 -14.22
N ASP A 125 -1.54 0.31 -14.25
CA ASP A 125 -1.96 -1.08 -14.20
C ASP A 125 -1.89 -1.60 -12.76
N VAL A 126 -2.96 -1.37 -12.01
CA VAL A 126 -3.09 -1.84 -10.62
C VAL A 126 -4.30 -2.77 -10.54
N PRO A 127 -4.09 -4.08 -10.68
CA PRO A 127 -5.19 -5.05 -10.79
C PRO A 127 -5.93 -5.28 -9.46
N ALA A 128 -5.38 -4.83 -8.34
CA ALA A 128 -5.92 -5.09 -7.00
C ALA A 128 -6.94 -4.03 -6.53
N PRO A 129 -7.95 -4.42 -5.72
CA PRO A 129 -8.79 -3.45 -5.02
C PRO A 129 -7.95 -2.53 -4.16
N THR A 130 -8.16 -1.21 -4.31
CA THR A 130 -7.34 -0.20 -3.66
C THR A 130 -8.19 0.73 -2.81
N THR A 131 -7.74 0.97 -1.57
CA THR A 131 -8.26 2.02 -0.69
C THR A 131 -7.13 3.02 -0.43
N ILE A 132 -7.46 4.32 -0.56
CA ILE A 132 -6.54 5.42 -0.30
C ILE A 132 -7.07 6.23 0.88
N VAL A 133 -6.16 6.64 1.78
CA VAL A 133 -6.42 7.64 2.83
C VAL A 133 -5.49 8.82 2.58
N HIS A 134 -6.03 10.04 2.52
CA HIS A 134 -5.26 11.26 2.24
C HIS A 134 -5.66 12.40 3.17
N GLY A 135 -4.75 13.33 3.42
CA GLY A 135 -5.02 14.55 4.19
C GLY A 135 -5.45 15.72 3.30
N TRP A 136 -6.47 16.50 3.71
CA TRP A 136 -6.89 17.71 2.99
C TRP A 136 -5.78 18.77 2.89
N HIS A 137 -4.91 18.84 3.90
CA HIS A 137 -3.85 19.85 4.02
C HIS A 137 -2.47 19.27 3.68
N ASP A 138 -2.43 18.29 2.78
CA ASP A 138 -1.17 17.70 2.31
C ASP A 138 -0.44 18.70 1.42
N ASP A 139 0.69 19.21 1.91
CA ASP A 139 1.57 20.19 1.25
C ASP A 139 2.74 19.54 0.47
N ILE A 140 2.83 18.22 0.50
CA ILE A 140 3.87 17.43 -0.20
C ILE A 140 3.29 16.74 -1.44
N VAL A 141 2.17 16.03 -1.27
CA VAL A 141 1.44 15.37 -2.36
C VAL A 141 0.03 15.94 -2.39
N PRO A 142 -0.34 16.76 -3.38
CA PRO A 142 -1.69 17.33 -3.47
C PRO A 142 -2.77 16.24 -3.42
N VAL A 143 -3.79 16.44 -2.58
CA VAL A 143 -4.90 15.47 -2.43
C VAL A 143 -5.61 15.21 -3.76
N GLU A 144 -5.62 16.19 -4.67
CA GLU A 144 -6.17 16.11 -6.02
C GLU A 144 -5.55 14.97 -6.84
N ASN A 145 -4.27 14.64 -6.57
CA ASN A 145 -3.59 13.50 -7.21
C ASN A 145 -4.27 12.18 -6.83
N SER A 146 -4.61 12.01 -5.57
CA SER A 146 -5.38 10.83 -5.10
C SER A 146 -6.82 10.85 -5.58
N VAL A 147 -7.47 12.00 -5.63
CA VAL A 147 -8.84 12.14 -6.19
C VAL A 147 -8.86 11.72 -7.66
N ARG A 148 -7.90 12.22 -8.44
CA ARG A 148 -7.74 11.86 -9.85
C ARG A 148 -7.53 10.36 -10.01
N TRP A 149 -6.52 9.82 -9.34
CA TRP A 149 -6.15 8.40 -9.46
C TRP A 149 -7.28 7.47 -9.00
N ALA A 150 -7.92 7.78 -7.87
CA ALA A 150 -9.04 6.99 -7.34
C ALA A 150 -10.23 6.96 -8.31
N ARG A 151 -10.52 8.08 -8.98
CA ARG A 151 -11.59 8.15 -10.01
C ARG A 151 -11.25 7.29 -11.22
N GLU A 152 -10.02 7.38 -11.72
CA GLU A 152 -9.55 6.63 -12.89
C GLU A 152 -9.55 5.12 -12.63
N HIS A 153 -9.19 4.69 -11.40
CA HIS A 153 -9.03 3.28 -11.01
C HIS A 153 -10.21 2.72 -10.19
N ARG A 154 -11.25 3.53 -9.95
CA ARG A 154 -12.42 3.15 -9.11
C ARG A 154 -12.01 2.70 -7.70
N ALA A 155 -10.96 3.31 -7.16
CA ALA A 155 -10.50 3.05 -5.80
C ALA A 155 -11.40 3.75 -4.77
N THR A 156 -11.46 3.20 -3.56
CA THR A 156 -12.07 3.88 -2.41
C THR A 156 -11.12 4.98 -1.92
N LEU A 157 -11.64 6.18 -1.66
CA LEU A 157 -10.87 7.29 -1.14
C LEU A 157 -11.50 7.84 0.13
N HIS A 158 -10.71 7.92 1.19
CA HIS A 158 -11.04 8.64 2.42
C HIS A 158 -10.15 9.87 2.51
N VAL A 159 -10.75 11.04 2.72
CA VAL A 159 -9.99 12.28 2.92
C VAL A 159 -10.26 12.78 4.32
N LEU A 160 -9.18 13.03 5.08
CA LEU A 160 -9.21 13.40 6.49
C LEU A 160 -8.72 14.84 6.68
N ASP A 161 -9.19 15.50 7.72
CA ASP A 161 -8.66 16.80 8.16
C ASP A 161 -7.27 16.60 8.77
N SER A 162 -6.24 16.55 7.93
CA SER A 162 -4.85 16.25 8.29
C SER A 162 -3.88 16.69 7.20
N ASN A 163 -2.58 16.66 7.50
CA ASN A 163 -1.47 16.92 6.59
C ASN A 163 -0.93 15.62 5.94
N HIS A 164 0.20 15.74 5.21
CA HIS A 164 0.87 14.60 4.54
C HIS A 164 1.19 13.44 5.49
N ARG A 165 1.56 13.75 6.72
CA ARG A 165 2.01 12.73 7.67
C ARG A 165 0.89 11.88 8.25
N LEU A 166 -0.34 12.41 8.32
CA LEU A 166 -1.50 11.73 8.94
C LEU A 166 -1.24 11.24 10.38
N GLU A 167 -0.26 11.84 11.08
CA GLU A 167 0.14 11.39 12.42
C GLU A 167 -0.91 11.69 13.48
N ASP A 168 -1.62 12.82 13.34
CA ASP A 168 -2.76 13.24 14.16
C ASP A 168 -4.00 12.37 13.95
N GLN A 169 -4.04 11.60 12.85
CA GLN A 169 -5.14 10.72 12.46
C GLN A 169 -4.80 9.22 12.58
N ILE A 170 -3.71 8.84 13.25
CA ILE A 170 -3.33 7.44 13.42
C ILE A 170 -4.49 6.59 13.96
N PRO A 171 -5.27 7.01 14.97
CA PRO A 171 -6.41 6.23 15.44
C PRO A 171 -7.47 6.00 14.36
N THR A 172 -7.80 7.03 13.57
CA THR A 172 -8.77 6.95 12.46
C THR A 172 -8.26 6.04 11.35
N VAL A 173 -6.99 6.19 10.96
CA VAL A 173 -6.33 5.33 9.95
C VAL A 173 -6.34 3.86 10.40
N CYS A 174 -6.03 3.59 11.66
CA CYS A 174 -6.05 2.25 12.24
C CYS A 174 -7.47 1.65 12.26
N ALA A 175 -8.49 2.45 12.58
CA ALA A 175 -9.88 2.01 12.56
C ALA A 175 -10.33 1.66 11.11
N LEU A 176 -10.02 2.52 10.14
CA LEU A 176 -10.27 2.25 8.72
C LEU A 176 -9.57 0.97 8.25
N LEU A 177 -8.29 0.82 8.57
CA LEU A 177 -7.52 -0.38 8.21
C LEU A 177 -8.13 -1.64 8.82
N ARG A 178 -8.54 -1.60 10.10
CA ARG A 178 -9.13 -2.74 10.81
C ARG A 178 -10.41 -3.22 10.13
N GLU A 179 -11.34 -2.32 9.85
CA GLU A 179 -12.60 -2.68 9.20
C GLU A 179 -12.39 -3.13 7.75
N TRP A 180 -11.47 -2.48 7.06
CA TRP A 180 -11.12 -2.85 5.70
C TRP A 180 -10.49 -4.25 5.63
N LEU A 181 -9.51 -4.58 6.50
CA LEU A 181 -8.90 -5.92 6.55
C LEU A 181 -9.92 -7.03 6.83
N LYS A 182 -10.92 -6.76 7.71
CA LYS A 182 -12.00 -7.71 7.99
C LYS A 182 -12.93 -7.92 6.79
N SER A 183 -13.04 -6.94 5.90
CA SER A 183 -13.91 -7.00 4.72
C SER A 183 -13.28 -7.70 3.52
N LEU A 184 -11.98 -8.00 3.57
CA LEU A 184 -11.28 -8.67 2.48
C LEU A 184 -11.76 -10.13 2.37
N PRO A 185 -12.01 -10.62 1.13
CA PRO A 185 -12.45 -11.98 0.87
C PRO A 185 -11.37 -13.01 1.21
#